data_bc2be8e9b26f19f4cfb3583016a32397
#
_entry.id   bc2be8e9b26f19f4cfb3583016a32397
#
_cell.length_a   1.000
_cell.length_b   1.000
_cell.length_c   1.000
_cell.angle_alpha   90.00
_cell.angle_beta   90.00
_cell.angle_gamma   90.00
#
_symmetry.space_group_name_H-M   'P 1'
#
loop_
_entity.id
_entity.type
_entity.pdbx_description
1 polymer ?
#
loop_
_entity_poly.entity_id
_entity_poly.type
_entity_poly.pdbx_seq_one_letter_code
_entity_poly.pdbx_strand_id
1 'polypeptide(L)'
;MILWSKDETLFKNDIKAIKDKKLKSLALPKASLTPVGFAASQIVKKKNFPTNYIKYKIFRTEQEFQAFAMVNSGNVQTGFITKPLIMRDGKTTGSYWFVPHEYYDPIKYYIINTNSTSFRTSKVFNYLLTDNNVHQFFLKAGFEDLDK
;
A
#
# COMPACT_ATOMS: atom_id res chain seq x y z
N MET A 1 3.19 -2.73 -0.56
CA MET A 1 1.87 -2.31 -1.09
C MET A 1 0.87 -3.45 -0.99
N ILE A 2 -0.42 -3.15 -0.79
CA ILE A 2 -1.49 -4.14 -0.66
C ILE A 2 -2.68 -3.79 -1.58
N LEU A 3 -3.44 -4.79 -1.97
CA LEU A 3 -4.80 -4.63 -2.47
C LEU A 3 -5.75 -4.94 -1.30
N TRP A 4 -6.46 -3.94 -0.84
CA TRP A 4 -7.27 -4.00 0.38
C TRP A 4 -8.76 -3.95 0.11
N SER A 5 -9.52 -4.59 0.99
CA SER A 5 -10.98 -4.51 1.08
C SER A 5 -11.41 -4.36 2.54
N LYS A 6 -12.50 -3.61 2.77
CA LYS A 6 -13.15 -3.57 4.09
C LYS A 6 -13.81 -4.90 4.44
N ASP A 7 -14.17 -5.72 3.45
CA ASP A 7 -14.69 -7.07 3.65
C ASP A 7 -13.58 -7.98 4.20
N GLU A 8 -13.75 -8.45 5.43
CA GLU A 8 -12.78 -9.29 6.14
C GLU A 8 -12.56 -10.66 5.49
N THR A 9 -13.44 -11.06 4.58
CA THR A 9 -13.44 -12.40 3.99
C THR A 9 -12.91 -12.45 2.56
N LEU A 10 -12.88 -11.33 1.85
CA LEU A 10 -12.57 -11.28 0.43
C LEU A 10 -11.18 -11.85 0.10
N PHE A 11 -10.17 -11.48 0.86
CA PHE A 11 -8.76 -11.90 0.67
C PHE A 11 -8.29 -12.95 1.68
N LYS A 12 -9.20 -13.64 2.37
CA LYS A 12 -8.86 -14.70 3.36
C LYS A 12 -7.96 -15.80 2.76
N ASN A 13 -8.06 -16.04 1.46
CA ASN A 13 -7.29 -17.00 0.69
C ASN A 13 -6.37 -16.31 -0.34
N ASP A 14 -5.82 -15.17 0.01
CA ASP A 14 -4.85 -14.44 -0.81
C ASP A 14 -5.34 -14.12 -2.25
N ILE A 15 -4.54 -14.48 -3.23
CA ILE A 15 -4.76 -14.22 -4.66
C ILE A 15 -6.00 -14.92 -5.23
N LYS A 16 -6.63 -15.84 -4.51
CA LYS A 16 -7.76 -16.61 -5.03
C LYS A 16 -8.93 -15.70 -5.44
N ALA A 17 -9.22 -14.66 -4.65
CA ALA A 17 -10.28 -13.70 -5.00
C ALA A 17 -10.04 -13.00 -6.34
N ILE A 18 -8.78 -12.77 -6.70
CA ILE A 18 -8.36 -12.17 -7.98
C ILE A 18 -8.54 -13.18 -9.10
N LYS A 19 -8.04 -14.40 -8.93
CA LYS A 19 -8.13 -15.49 -9.91
C LYS A 19 -9.59 -15.89 -10.20
N ASP A 20 -10.41 -15.94 -9.17
CA ASP A 20 -11.83 -16.31 -9.27
C ASP A 20 -12.73 -15.15 -9.77
N LYS A 21 -12.12 -14.02 -10.21
CA LYS A 21 -12.82 -12.82 -10.69
C LYS A 21 -13.87 -12.28 -9.72
N LYS A 22 -13.61 -12.38 -8.42
CA LYS A 22 -14.51 -11.89 -7.35
C LYS A 22 -14.42 -10.38 -7.12
N LEU A 23 -13.45 -9.72 -7.74
CA LEU A 23 -13.31 -8.27 -7.67
C LEU A 23 -14.46 -7.59 -8.41
N LYS A 24 -15.27 -6.82 -7.69
CA LYS A 24 -16.42 -6.10 -8.24
C LYS A 24 -16.09 -4.67 -8.66
N SER A 25 -15.17 -4.01 -7.93
CA SER A 25 -14.74 -2.63 -8.19
C SER A 25 -13.38 -2.36 -7.57
N LEU A 26 -12.66 -1.38 -8.12
CA LEU A 26 -11.29 -1.07 -7.75
C LEU A 26 -11.09 0.45 -7.68
N ALA A 27 -10.64 0.95 -6.54
CA ALA A 27 -10.08 2.29 -6.41
C ALA A 27 -8.58 2.24 -6.76
N LEU A 28 -8.17 3.05 -7.74
CA LEU A 28 -6.84 3.03 -8.31
C LEU A 28 -6.25 4.44 -8.30
N PRO A 29 -5.26 4.74 -7.46
CA PRO A 29 -4.57 6.03 -7.48
C PRO A 29 -3.90 6.29 -8.83
N LYS A 30 -3.84 7.55 -9.25
CA LYS A 30 -3.20 7.95 -10.51
C LYS A 30 -1.69 7.70 -10.46
N ALA A 31 -1.17 7.03 -11.49
CA ALA A 31 0.25 6.69 -11.61
C ALA A 31 1.17 7.92 -11.70
N SER A 32 0.68 9.03 -12.25
CA SER A 32 1.45 10.27 -12.38
C SER A 32 1.52 11.10 -11.09
N LEU A 33 0.70 10.78 -10.09
CA LEU A 33 0.57 11.60 -8.88
C LEU A 33 1.05 10.90 -7.60
N THR A 34 1.09 9.57 -7.60
CA THR A 34 1.44 8.82 -6.39
C THR A 34 2.35 7.62 -6.68
N PRO A 35 3.33 7.31 -5.80
CA PRO A 35 4.14 6.09 -5.93
C PRO A 35 3.28 4.81 -5.92
N VAL A 36 2.26 4.76 -5.09
CA VAL A 36 1.29 3.63 -5.04
C VAL A 36 0.55 3.50 -6.36
N GLY A 37 0.10 4.60 -6.95
CA GLY A 37 -0.57 4.59 -8.26
C GLY A 37 0.36 4.13 -9.37
N PHE A 38 1.63 4.53 -9.35
CA PHE A 38 2.64 4.07 -10.30
C PHE A 38 2.81 2.54 -10.18
N ALA A 39 3.09 2.02 -8.99
CA ALA A 39 3.23 0.59 -8.73
C ALA A 39 1.94 -0.18 -9.09
N ALA A 40 0.77 0.30 -8.67
CA ALA A 40 -0.52 -0.32 -9.00
C ALA A 40 -0.78 -0.38 -10.51
N SER A 41 -0.33 0.65 -11.26
CA SER A 41 -0.46 0.66 -12.73
C SER A 41 0.31 -0.48 -13.41
N GLN A 42 1.43 -0.89 -12.83
CA GLN A 42 2.21 -2.03 -13.33
C GLN A 42 1.45 -3.34 -13.10
N ILE A 43 0.79 -3.49 -11.93
CA ILE A 43 0.04 -4.69 -11.58
C ILE A 43 -1.19 -4.86 -12.47
N VAL A 44 -1.98 -3.80 -12.65
CA VAL A 44 -3.21 -3.89 -13.46
C VAL A 44 -2.94 -4.14 -14.94
N LYS A 45 -1.70 -3.93 -15.41
CA LYS A 45 -1.24 -4.29 -16.75
C LYS A 45 -0.82 -5.75 -16.90
N LYS A 46 -0.60 -6.47 -15.78
CA LYS A 46 -0.21 -7.88 -15.84
C LYS A 46 -1.35 -8.74 -16.39
N LYS A 47 -1.01 -9.71 -17.24
CA LYS A 47 -1.96 -10.60 -17.90
C LYS A 47 -2.88 -11.35 -16.92
N ASN A 48 -2.37 -11.64 -15.73
CA ASN A 48 -3.07 -12.41 -14.69
C ASN A 48 -3.98 -11.54 -13.80
N PHE A 49 -3.94 -10.21 -13.92
CA PHE A 49 -4.85 -9.34 -13.19
C PHE A 49 -6.16 -9.16 -13.99
N PRO A 50 -7.36 -9.23 -13.38
CA PRO A 50 -8.64 -9.24 -14.08
C PRO A 50 -9.09 -7.87 -14.59
N THR A 51 -8.17 -7.05 -15.11
CA THR A 51 -8.43 -5.67 -15.55
C THR A 51 -9.58 -5.57 -16.54
N ASN A 52 -9.63 -6.47 -17.53
CA ASN A 52 -10.69 -6.47 -18.54
C ASN A 52 -12.07 -6.76 -17.93
N TYR A 53 -12.13 -7.59 -16.87
CA TYR A 53 -13.36 -7.92 -16.19
C TYR A 53 -13.92 -6.74 -15.39
N ILE A 54 -13.06 -5.93 -14.77
CA ILE A 54 -13.45 -4.81 -13.91
C ILE A 54 -13.25 -3.43 -14.57
N LYS A 55 -12.90 -3.36 -15.87
CA LYS A 55 -12.47 -2.10 -16.53
C LYS A 55 -13.45 -0.93 -16.38
N TYR A 56 -14.75 -1.21 -16.37
CA TYR A 56 -15.81 -0.20 -16.17
C TYR A 56 -16.11 0.12 -14.71
N LYS A 57 -15.43 -0.53 -13.78
CA LYS A 57 -15.58 -0.36 -12.34
C LYS A 57 -14.25 0.01 -11.67
N ILE A 58 -13.34 0.62 -12.43
CA ILE A 58 -12.08 1.19 -11.93
C ILE A 58 -12.31 2.68 -11.69
N PHE A 59 -12.26 3.08 -10.42
CA PHE A 59 -12.40 4.46 -9.98
C PHE A 59 -11.00 5.04 -9.77
N ARG A 60 -10.66 6.06 -10.57
CA ARG A 60 -9.37 6.76 -10.48
C ARG A 60 -9.41 7.79 -9.37
N THR A 61 -8.39 7.80 -8.52
CA THR A 61 -8.22 8.78 -7.44
C THR A 61 -6.93 9.57 -7.64
N GLU A 62 -6.88 10.79 -7.15
CA GLU A 62 -5.65 11.60 -7.24
C GLU A 62 -4.63 11.18 -6.21
N GLN A 63 -5.11 10.76 -5.03
CA GLN A 63 -4.27 10.36 -3.91
C GLN A 63 -4.68 8.98 -3.39
N GLU A 64 -3.74 8.32 -2.74
CA GLU A 64 -3.92 7.04 -2.08
C GLU A 64 -4.99 7.09 -0.97
N PHE A 65 -4.99 8.16 -0.17
CA PHE A 65 -5.97 8.34 0.90
C PHE A 65 -7.42 8.40 0.37
N GLN A 66 -7.64 8.94 -0.82
CA GLN A 66 -8.96 8.92 -1.45
C GLN A 66 -9.37 7.49 -1.82
N ALA A 67 -8.43 6.68 -2.33
CA ALA A 67 -8.71 5.26 -2.60
C ALA A 67 -9.09 4.52 -1.31
N PHE A 68 -8.34 4.75 -0.22
CA PHE A 68 -8.68 4.23 1.10
C PHE A 68 -10.08 4.66 1.55
N ALA A 69 -10.40 5.96 1.46
CA ALA A 69 -11.69 6.50 1.88
C ALA A 69 -12.87 5.90 1.09
N MET A 70 -12.73 5.71 -0.22
CA MET A 70 -13.75 5.08 -1.07
C MET A 70 -14.02 3.62 -0.68
N VAL A 71 -12.98 2.87 -0.34
CA VAL A 71 -13.15 1.48 0.12
C VAL A 71 -13.69 1.44 1.55
N ASN A 72 -13.21 2.30 2.42
CA ASN A 72 -13.64 2.37 3.82
C ASN A 72 -15.12 2.76 3.96
N SER A 73 -15.62 3.62 3.09
CA SER A 73 -17.06 3.97 3.02
C SER A 73 -17.94 2.88 2.41
N GLY A 74 -17.34 1.86 1.77
CA GLY A 74 -18.07 0.80 1.07
C GLY A 74 -18.52 1.16 -0.37
N ASN A 75 -18.20 2.35 -0.86
CA ASN A 75 -18.54 2.78 -2.22
C ASN A 75 -17.77 1.99 -3.28
N VAL A 76 -16.57 1.54 -2.96
CA VAL A 76 -15.73 0.69 -3.80
C VAL A 76 -15.29 -0.53 -3.00
N GLN A 77 -15.27 -1.70 -3.63
CA GLN A 77 -14.98 -2.94 -2.92
C GLN A 77 -13.50 -3.07 -2.53
N THR A 78 -12.59 -2.69 -3.43
CA THR A 78 -11.14 -2.89 -3.25
C THR A 78 -10.35 -1.66 -3.64
N GLY A 79 -9.16 -1.49 -3.08
CA GLY A 79 -8.25 -0.39 -3.45
C GLY A 79 -6.78 -0.74 -3.25
N PHE A 80 -5.93 -0.22 -4.14
CA PHE A 80 -4.48 -0.27 -3.94
C PHE A 80 -4.07 0.82 -2.97
N ILE A 81 -3.45 0.42 -1.86
CA ILE A 81 -2.98 1.30 -0.79
C ILE A 81 -1.70 0.75 -0.14
N THR A 82 -1.07 1.55 0.69
CA THR A 82 0.00 1.05 1.58
C THR A 82 -0.60 0.44 2.85
N LYS A 83 0.07 -0.57 3.39
CA LYS A 83 -0.38 -1.28 4.60
C LYS A 83 -0.52 -0.36 5.83
N PRO A 84 0.33 0.66 6.07
CA PRO A 84 0.16 1.59 7.18
C PRO A 84 -1.23 2.25 7.28
N LEU A 85 -1.92 2.48 6.17
CA LEU A 85 -3.25 3.11 6.18
C LEU A 85 -4.31 2.28 6.91
N ILE A 86 -4.15 0.96 6.97
CA ILE A 86 -5.09 0.04 7.62
C ILE A 86 -4.60 -0.47 8.97
N MET A 87 -3.38 -0.06 9.39
CA MET A 87 -2.84 -0.45 10.69
C MET A 87 -3.44 0.40 11.80
N ARG A 88 -3.91 -0.25 12.86
CA ARG A 88 -4.37 0.37 14.12
C ARG A 88 -3.89 -0.51 15.26
N ASP A 89 -3.07 0.03 16.13
CA ASP A 89 -2.53 -0.67 17.31
C ASP A 89 -1.93 -2.05 17.00
N GLY A 90 -1.16 -2.13 15.91
CA GLY A 90 -0.51 -3.36 15.46
C GLY A 90 -1.44 -4.36 14.76
N LYS A 91 -2.73 -4.02 14.57
CA LYS A 91 -3.71 -4.87 13.87
C LYS A 91 -4.13 -4.23 12.55
N THR A 92 -4.50 -5.05 11.59
CA THR A 92 -5.07 -4.61 10.31
C THR A 92 -6.60 -4.69 10.36
N THR A 93 -7.26 -3.78 9.62
CA THR A 93 -8.72 -3.80 9.43
C THR A 93 -9.05 -4.36 8.05
N GLY A 94 -10.15 -5.10 7.94
CA GLY A 94 -10.58 -5.74 6.71
C GLY A 94 -9.66 -6.88 6.27
N SER A 95 -9.66 -7.20 4.99
CA SER A 95 -8.77 -8.19 4.42
C SER A 95 -7.93 -7.61 3.28
N TYR A 96 -6.77 -8.18 3.02
CA TYR A 96 -5.89 -7.70 1.96
C TYR A 96 -5.09 -8.83 1.32
N TRP A 97 -4.77 -8.62 0.05
CA TRP A 97 -3.73 -9.37 -0.63
C TRP A 97 -2.44 -8.57 -0.61
N PHE A 98 -1.39 -9.16 -0.04
CA PHE A 98 -0.05 -8.62 -0.09
C PHE A 98 0.50 -8.81 -1.50
N VAL A 99 0.74 -7.70 -2.20
CA VAL A 99 1.22 -7.79 -3.59
C VAL A 99 2.70 -8.15 -3.59
N PRO A 100 3.10 -9.28 -4.20
CA PRO A 100 4.50 -9.66 -4.27
C PRO A 100 5.36 -8.60 -4.99
N HIS A 101 6.59 -8.40 -4.52
CA HIS A 101 7.52 -7.39 -5.05
C HIS A 101 7.85 -7.57 -6.54
N GLU A 102 7.77 -8.79 -7.05
CA GLU A 102 7.98 -9.13 -8.47
C GLU A 102 6.92 -8.53 -9.43
N TYR A 103 5.81 -8.02 -8.89
CA TYR A 103 4.73 -7.44 -9.69
C TYR A 103 4.91 -5.95 -9.96
N TYR A 104 5.75 -5.26 -9.18
CA TYR A 104 5.92 -3.80 -9.28
C TYR A 104 7.29 -3.35 -8.77
N ASP A 105 7.74 -2.17 -9.20
CA ASP A 105 8.95 -1.55 -8.68
C ASP A 105 8.76 -1.14 -7.21
N PRO A 106 9.70 -1.45 -6.30
CA PRO A 106 9.55 -1.17 -4.88
C PRO A 106 9.29 0.30 -4.57
N ILE A 107 8.31 0.57 -3.72
CA ILE A 107 8.07 1.91 -3.18
C ILE A 107 9.02 2.12 -2.01
N LYS A 108 10.04 2.95 -2.22
CA LYS A 108 11.06 3.26 -1.22
C LYS A 108 10.80 4.60 -0.57
N TYR A 109 10.91 4.66 0.75
CA TYR A 109 10.87 5.89 1.52
C TYR A 109 12.28 6.24 1.99
N TYR A 110 12.63 7.51 1.96
CA TYR A 110 13.95 8.01 2.31
C TYR A 110 13.84 9.09 3.38
N ILE A 111 14.79 9.10 4.30
CA ILE A 111 15.00 10.20 5.24
C ILE A 111 16.21 10.98 4.76
N ILE A 112 16.09 12.31 4.68
CA ILE A 112 17.17 13.19 4.23
C ILE A 112 17.50 14.17 5.35
N ASN A 113 18.79 14.25 5.73
CA ASN A 113 19.29 15.29 6.61
C ASN A 113 19.63 16.54 5.77
N THR A 114 18.82 17.57 5.85
CA THR A 114 19.02 18.83 5.11
C THR A 114 19.98 19.81 5.79
N ASN A 115 20.38 19.54 7.04
CA ASN A 115 21.36 20.35 7.78
C ASN A 115 22.36 19.45 8.52
N SER A 116 23.31 18.91 7.76
CA SER A 116 24.33 18.00 8.27
C SER A 116 25.34 18.66 9.23
N THR A 117 25.45 20.00 9.23
CA THR A 117 26.34 20.74 10.13
C THR A 117 25.75 20.94 11.52
N SER A 118 24.44 20.80 11.66
CA SER A 118 23.77 20.89 12.97
C SER A 118 23.94 19.59 13.76
N PHE A 119 24.61 19.67 14.91
CA PHE A 119 24.77 18.54 15.82
C PHE A 119 23.43 17.93 16.26
N ARG A 120 22.43 18.79 16.56
CA ARG A 120 21.09 18.32 16.98
C ARG A 120 20.39 17.56 15.86
N THR A 121 20.42 18.09 14.65
CA THR A 121 19.79 17.45 13.47
C THR A 121 20.46 16.09 13.18
N SER A 122 21.79 16.06 13.18
CA SER A 122 22.55 14.82 12.97
C SER A 122 22.27 13.77 14.04
N LYS A 123 22.13 14.18 15.32
CA LYS A 123 21.77 13.27 16.41
C LYS A 123 20.37 12.65 16.22
N VAL A 124 19.37 13.46 15.86
CA VAL A 124 18.00 12.95 15.59
C VAL A 124 18.01 12.04 14.36
N PHE A 125 18.69 12.42 13.30
CA PHE A 125 18.82 11.61 12.09
C PHE A 125 19.42 10.23 12.39
N ASN A 126 20.55 10.19 13.10
CA ASN A 126 21.19 8.93 13.51
C ASN A 126 20.28 8.10 14.41
N TYR A 127 19.58 8.70 15.38
CA TYR A 127 18.62 8.00 16.23
C TYR A 127 17.52 7.33 15.40
N LEU A 128 16.93 8.05 14.44
CA LEU A 128 15.89 7.49 13.56
C LEU A 128 16.38 6.31 12.71
N LEU A 129 17.68 6.28 12.35
CA LEU A 129 18.25 5.21 11.55
C LEU A 129 18.75 4.00 12.35
N THR A 130 19.21 4.22 13.60
CA THR A 130 19.97 3.20 14.32
C THR A 130 19.25 2.65 15.55
N ASP A 131 18.24 3.37 16.09
CA ASP A 131 17.55 2.93 17.29
C ASP A 131 16.56 1.79 17.02
N ASN A 132 16.73 0.69 17.73
CA ASN A 132 15.89 -0.51 17.54
C ASN A 132 14.41 -0.26 17.90
N ASN A 133 14.10 0.63 18.84
CA ASN A 133 12.70 0.93 19.18
C ASN A 133 12.02 1.69 18.03
N VAL A 134 12.76 2.59 17.37
CA VAL A 134 12.28 3.30 16.16
C VAL A 134 12.04 2.30 15.04
N HIS A 135 12.98 1.38 14.80
CA HIS A 135 12.82 0.31 13.82
C HIS A 135 11.57 -0.54 14.10
N GLN A 136 11.40 -1.01 15.34
CA GLN A 136 10.21 -1.77 15.73
C GLN A 136 8.91 -0.97 15.60
N PHE A 137 8.96 0.35 15.83
CA PHE A 137 7.82 1.23 15.61
C PHE A 137 7.40 1.25 14.13
N PHE A 138 8.34 1.39 13.21
CA PHE A 138 8.03 1.34 11.76
C PHE A 138 7.46 -0.02 11.33
N LEU A 139 8.02 -1.12 11.81
CA LEU A 139 7.49 -2.46 11.53
C LEU A 139 6.05 -2.63 12.05
N LYS A 140 5.77 -2.19 13.28
CA LYS A 140 4.42 -2.20 13.86
C LYS A 140 3.45 -1.27 13.11
N ALA A 141 3.94 -0.19 12.54
CA ALA A 141 3.15 0.70 11.69
C ALA A 141 2.87 0.12 10.30
N GLY A 142 3.45 -1.04 9.94
CA GLY A 142 3.18 -1.73 8.68
C GLY A 142 4.19 -1.44 7.56
N PHE A 143 5.29 -0.76 7.88
CA PHE A 143 6.43 -0.65 6.96
C PHE A 143 7.22 -1.96 6.93
N GLU A 144 7.99 -2.15 5.89
CA GLU A 144 8.85 -3.31 5.70
C GLU A 144 10.31 -2.89 5.71
N ASP A 145 11.15 -3.80 6.16
CA ASP A 145 12.59 -3.65 6.06
C ASP A 145 13.04 -3.94 4.62
N LEU A 146 13.89 -3.07 4.08
CA LEU A 146 14.42 -3.26 2.73
C LEU A 146 15.62 -4.22 2.68
N ASP A 147 16.20 -4.52 3.84
CA ASP A 147 17.44 -5.30 3.95
C ASP A 147 17.19 -6.82 4.14
N LYS A 148 16.03 -7.31 3.67
CA LYS A 148 15.71 -8.74 3.62
C LYS A 148 15.40 -9.22 2.23
#